data_5602a9d96b4af5ed18c11cf6a4cfa8c0
#
_entry.id   5602a9d96b4af5ed18c11cf6a4cfa8c0
#
_cell.length_a   1.000
_cell.length_b   1.000
_cell.length_c   1.000
_cell.angle_alpha   90.00
_cell.angle_beta   90.00
_cell.angle_gamma   90.00
#
_symmetry.space_group_name_H-M   'P 1'
#
loop_
_entity.id
_entity.type
_entity.pdbx_description
1 polymer ?
#
loop_
_entity_poly.entity_id
_entity_poly.type
_entity_poly.pdbx_seq_one_letter_code
_entity_poly.pdbx_strand_id
1 'polypeptide(L)'
;INSKVKIMVDAEESWTQNIIDDLMESLMKKYNQKEVWVFTTLQMYRKDRLSYLEKLIERSNKENFKLGIKLVRGAYLEAENIRARKMNYDSPICISKNETDENYDAGISLILKNIRNILLFAGTHNERSINNILYWMKQNKIPKNDPNIWFAQLYGMGDHITFNLAKGKFHAVKYIPFGPLKEVLPYLI
;
A
#
# COMPACT_ATOMS: atom_id res chain seq x y z
N ILE A 1 -11.76 -13.50 11.66
CA ILE A 1 -11.56 -12.64 12.86
C ILE A 1 -11.38 -13.48 14.12
N ASN A 2 -12.01 -14.66 14.22
CA ASN A 2 -11.82 -15.55 15.36
C ASN A 2 -10.34 -16.00 15.54
N SER A 3 -9.56 -16.06 14.47
CA SER A 3 -8.13 -16.41 14.49
C SER A 3 -7.19 -15.23 14.81
N LYS A 4 -7.70 -14.01 14.96
CA LYS A 4 -6.90 -12.79 15.18
C LYS A 4 -5.80 -12.53 14.14
N VAL A 5 -6.01 -12.96 12.90
CA VAL A 5 -5.08 -12.76 11.77
C VAL A 5 -5.58 -11.59 10.93
N LYS A 6 -4.69 -10.66 10.61
CA LYS A 6 -4.94 -9.56 9.67
C LYS A 6 -4.90 -10.06 8.25
N ILE A 7 -5.79 -9.56 7.40
CA ILE A 7 -5.91 -9.95 5.99
C ILE A 7 -5.60 -8.74 5.12
N MET A 8 -4.70 -8.92 4.15
CA MET A 8 -4.40 -7.92 3.13
C MET A 8 -4.84 -8.47 1.77
N VAL A 9 -5.65 -7.70 1.05
CA VAL A 9 -6.04 -8.03 -0.32
C VAL A 9 -5.20 -7.18 -1.26
N ASP A 10 -4.48 -7.85 -2.17
CA ASP A 10 -3.66 -7.17 -3.15
C ASP A 10 -4.52 -6.54 -4.25
N ALA A 11 -4.03 -5.43 -4.80
CA ALA A 11 -4.66 -4.79 -5.94
C ALA A 11 -4.31 -5.53 -7.22
N GLU A 12 -5.24 -5.53 -8.14
CA GLU A 12 -5.14 -6.17 -9.44
C GLU A 12 -5.15 -5.11 -10.57
N GLU A 13 -5.40 -5.53 -11.80
CA GLU A 13 -5.48 -4.64 -12.95
C GLU A 13 -6.68 -3.68 -12.85
N SER A 14 -6.56 -2.53 -13.52
CA SER A 14 -7.53 -1.44 -13.42
C SER A 14 -8.97 -1.82 -13.76
N TRP A 15 -9.16 -2.78 -14.66
CA TRP A 15 -10.49 -3.21 -15.10
C TRP A 15 -11.24 -4.10 -14.09
N THR A 16 -10.55 -4.68 -13.13
CA THR A 16 -11.14 -5.46 -12.03
C THR A 16 -11.14 -4.68 -10.71
N GLN A 17 -10.27 -3.69 -10.59
CA GLN A 17 -9.96 -3.01 -9.33
C GLN A 17 -11.16 -2.32 -8.68
N ASN A 18 -12.08 -1.76 -9.46
CA ASN A 18 -13.24 -1.07 -8.87
C ASN A 18 -14.11 -2.01 -8.02
N ILE A 19 -14.29 -3.26 -8.48
CA ILE A 19 -15.05 -4.28 -7.74
C ILE A 19 -14.31 -4.65 -6.44
N ILE A 20 -12.98 -4.76 -6.51
CA ILE A 20 -12.14 -5.03 -5.35
C ILE A 20 -12.21 -3.85 -4.37
N ASP A 21 -12.12 -2.62 -4.84
CA ASP A 21 -12.21 -1.41 -4.02
C ASP A 21 -13.53 -1.35 -3.24
N ASP A 22 -14.67 -1.58 -3.91
CA ASP A 22 -15.99 -1.57 -3.29
C ASP A 22 -16.15 -2.69 -2.25
N LEU A 23 -15.68 -3.90 -2.57
CA LEU A 23 -15.67 -5.02 -1.63
C LEU A 23 -14.81 -4.70 -0.41
N MET A 24 -13.61 -4.20 -0.62
CA MET A 24 -12.67 -3.91 0.47
C MET A 24 -13.17 -2.80 1.37
N GLU A 25 -13.79 -1.74 0.82
CA GLU A 25 -14.41 -0.69 1.61
C GLU A 25 -15.53 -1.26 2.48
N SER A 26 -16.41 -2.10 1.92
CA SER A 26 -17.49 -2.74 2.67
C SER A 26 -16.98 -3.64 3.80
N LEU A 27 -15.89 -4.39 3.56
CA LEU A 27 -15.26 -5.23 4.57
C LEU A 27 -14.56 -4.39 5.66
N MET A 28 -13.89 -3.29 5.31
CA MET A 28 -13.30 -2.38 6.28
C MET A 28 -14.40 -1.72 7.15
N LYS A 29 -15.50 -1.26 6.57
CA LYS A 29 -16.65 -0.76 7.33
C LYS A 29 -17.18 -1.77 8.34
N LYS A 30 -17.24 -3.03 7.96
CA LYS A 30 -17.75 -4.11 8.81
C LYS A 30 -16.78 -4.54 9.91
N TYR A 31 -15.47 -4.63 9.60
CA TYR A 31 -14.52 -5.28 10.49
C TYR A 31 -13.49 -4.35 11.14
N ASN A 32 -13.26 -3.16 10.59
CA ASN A 32 -12.26 -2.21 11.10
C ASN A 32 -12.88 -1.13 12.01
N GLN A 33 -13.85 -1.48 12.84
CA GLN A 33 -14.51 -0.51 13.72
C GLN A 33 -13.61 -0.04 14.88
N LYS A 34 -12.94 -0.96 15.55
CA LYS A 34 -12.06 -0.69 16.70
C LYS A 34 -10.58 -0.83 16.36
N GLU A 35 -10.26 -1.89 15.65
CA GLU A 35 -8.91 -2.26 15.22
C GLU A 35 -8.91 -2.57 13.72
N VAL A 36 -7.75 -2.44 13.09
CA VAL A 36 -7.60 -2.77 11.68
C VAL A 36 -7.32 -4.25 11.50
N TRP A 37 -8.24 -4.95 10.83
CA TRP A 37 -8.15 -6.38 10.50
C TRP A 37 -8.03 -6.63 9.00
N VAL A 38 -8.63 -5.74 8.21
CA VAL A 38 -8.72 -5.87 6.75
C VAL A 38 -8.00 -4.70 6.10
N PHE A 39 -7.17 -5.00 5.09
CA PHE A 39 -6.38 -4.02 4.36
C PHE A 39 -6.71 -4.09 2.88
N THR A 40 -6.83 -2.95 2.25
CA THR A 40 -6.78 -2.80 0.80
C THR A 40 -5.38 -2.40 0.35
N THR A 41 -5.04 -2.73 -0.89
CA THR A 41 -3.78 -2.33 -1.52
C THR A 41 -4.04 -1.26 -2.58
N LEU A 42 -3.26 -0.17 -2.55
CA LEU A 42 -3.32 0.90 -3.53
C LEU A 42 -2.04 0.93 -4.37
N GLN A 43 -2.17 0.85 -5.69
CA GLN A 43 -1.08 0.92 -6.66
C GLN A 43 -0.93 2.34 -7.18
N MET A 44 0.06 3.07 -6.65
CA MET A 44 0.22 4.52 -6.87
C MET A 44 0.76 4.89 -8.26
N TYR A 45 1.10 3.90 -9.10
CA TYR A 45 1.40 4.14 -10.52
C TYR A 45 0.14 4.50 -11.33
N ARG A 46 -1.07 4.33 -10.77
CA ARG A 46 -2.32 4.75 -11.40
C ARG A 46 -2.64 6.21 -11.03
N LYS A 47 -3.02 6.98 -12.04
CA LYS A 47 -3.34 8.42 -11.95
C LYS A 47 -4.49 8.74 -11.00
N ASP A 48 -5.45 7.82 -10.86
CA ASP A 48 -6.67 8.00 -10.08
C ASP A 48 -6.52 7.67 -8.59
N ARG A 49 -5.44 7.01 -8.17
CA ARG A 49 -5.35 6.45 -6.80
C ARG A 49 -5.20 7.48 -5.70
N LEU A 50 -4.56 8.61 -5.96
CA LEU A 50 -4.46 9.67 -4.96
C LEU A 50 -5.85 10.25 -4.63
N SER A 51 -6.61 10.60 -5.65
CA SER A 51 -8.00 11.09 -5.48
C SER A 51 -8.93 10.03 -4.85
N TYR A 52 -8.75 8.75 -5.20
CA TYR A 52 -9.48 7.67 -4.55
C TYR A 52 -9.14 7.58 -3.05
N LEU A 53 -7.87 7.66 -2.69
CA LEU A 53 -7.41 7.63 -1.29
C LEU A 53 -7.98 8.80 -0.48
N GLU A 54 -8.00 10.01 -1.04
CA GLU A 54 -8.62 11.18 -0.40
C GLU A 54 -10.09 10.92 -0.06
N LYS A 55 -10.87 10.50 -1.05
CA LYS A 55 -12.29 10.18 -0.87
C LYS A 55 -12.53 9.02 0.10
N LEU A 56 -11.66 8.02 0.10
CA LEU A 56 -11.74 6.88 1.03
C LEU A 56 -11.50 7.34 2.47
N ILE A 57 -10.53 8.24 2.70
CA ILE A 57 -10.27 8.84 4.02
C ILE A 57 -11.47 9.67 4.48
N GLU A 58 -12.05 10.50 3.61
CA GLU A 58 -13.23 11.28 3.94
C GLU A 58 -14.42 10.38 4.35
N ARG A 59 -14.69 9.32 3.57
CA ARG A 59 -15.76 8.36 3.89
C ARG A 59 -15.47 7.62 5.20
N SER A 60 -14.24 7.20 5.45
CA SER A 60 -13.87 6.51 6.69
C SER A 60 -14.08 7.38 7.93
N ASN A 61 -13.75 8.66 7.83
CA ASN A 61 -13.98 9.62 8.92
C ASN A 61 -15.48 9.87 9.15
N LYS A 62 -16.26 10.04 8.06
CA LYS A 62 -17.71 10.26 8.13
C LYS A 62 -18.47 9.06 8.71
N GLU A 63 -18.06 7.86 8.34
CA GLU A 63 -18.73 6.61 8.74
C GLU A 63 -18.06 5.93 9.94
N ASN A 64 -17.00 6.54 10.49
CA ASN A 64 -16.32 6.12 11.72
C ASN A 64 -15.78 4.68 11.67
N PHE A 65 -15.00 4.35 10.63
CA PHE A 65 -14.24 3.10 10.54
C PHE A 65 -12.76 3.36 10.25
N LYS A 66 -11.89 2.42 10.61
CA LYS A 66 -10.43 2.55 10.40
C LYS A 66 -10.00 1.97 9.06
N LEU A 67 -8.97 2.56 8.47
CA LEU A 67 -8.40 2.09 7.22
C LEU A 67 -7.17 1.23 7.45
N GLY A 68 -7.11 0.07 6.80
CA GLY A 68 -5.90 -0.69 6.57
C GLY A 68 -5.42 -0.45 5.15
N ILE A 69 -4.28 0.20 4.98
CA ILE A 69 -3.75 0.56 3.66
C ILE A 69 -2.37 -0.04 3.45
N LYS A 70 -2.24 -0.90 2.46
CA LYS A 70 -0.96 -1.28 1.87
C LYS A 70 -0.72 -0.39 0.66
N LEU A 71 0.33 0.42 0.70
CA LEU A 71 0.66 1.32 -0.39
C LEU A 71 1.86 0.77 -1.17
N VAL A 72 1.68 0.59 -2.48
CA VAL A 72 2.71 0.09 -3.40
C VAL A 72 2.77 0.96 -4.65
N ARG A 73 3.83 0.81 -5.47
CA ARG A 73 3.90 1.51 -6.76
C ARG A 73 3.00 0.87 -7.79
N GLY A 74 3.09 -0.42 -8.01
CA GLY A 74 2.25 -1.19 -8.91
C GLY A 74 3.00 -2.32 -9.62
N ALA A 75 2.27 -3.31 -10.15
CA ALA A 75 2.84 -4.54 -10.68
C ALA A 75 2.45 -4.85 -12.14
N TYR A 76 1.41 -4.22 -12.70
CA TYR A 76 0.82 -4.62 -13.99
C TYR A 76 1.05 -3.62 -15.12
N LEU A 77 2.16 -2.86 -15.10
CA LEU A 77 2.46 -1.78 -16.06
C LEU A 77 2.29 -2.21 -17.53
N GLU A 78 2.86 -3.37 -17.89
CA GLU A 78 2.81 -3.86 -19.27
C GLU A 78 1.39 -4.28 -19.67
N ALA A 79 0.71 -5.04 -18.82
CA ALA A 79 -0.65 -5.51 -19.08
C ALA A 79 -1.62 -4.33 -19.26
N GLU A 80 -1.54 -3.30 -18.42
CA GLU A 80 -2.31 -2.07 -18.51
C GLU A 80 -2.07 -1.34 -19.83
N ASN A 81 -0.82 -1.15 -20.21
CA ASN A 81 -0.47 -0.44 -21.44
C ASN A 81 -0.81 -1.23 -22.71
N ILE A 82 -0.66 -2.56 -22.69
CA ILE A 82 -1.09 -3.43 -23.81
C ILE A 82 -2.60 -3.35 -23.98
N ARG A 83 -3.36 -3.47 -22.89
CA ARG A 83 -4.82 -3.39 -22.94
C ARG A 83 -5.30 -2.03 -23.41
N ALA A 84 -4.74 -0.94 -22.88
CA ALA A 84 -5.08 0.42 -23.28
C ALA A 84 -4.92 0.63 -24.79
N ARG A 85 -3.78 0.19 -25.37
CA ARG A 85 -3.54 0.24 -26.81
C ARG A 85 -4.53 -0.62 -27.60
N LYS A 86 -4.77 -1.86 -27.14
CA LYS A 86 -5.68 -2.79 -27.81
C LYS A 86 -7.12 -2.30 -27.85
N MET A 87 -7.56 -1.66 -26.78
CA MET A 87 -8.93 -1.19 -26.58
C MET A 87 -9.13 0.28 -26.94
N ASN A 88 -8.06 0.96 -27.37
CA ASN A 88 -8.04 2.37 -27.81
C ASN A 88 -8.57 3.34 -26.74
N TYR A 89 -8.02 3.24 -25.52
CA TYR A 89 -8.25 4.21 -24.44
C TYR A 89 -6.92 4.69 -23.83
N ASP A 90 -6.96 5.82 -23.13
CA ASP A 90 -5.78 6.37 -22.45
C ASP A 90 -5.34 5.48 -21.29
N SER A 91 -4.05 5.13 -21.25
CA SER A 91 -3.50 4.34 -20.16
C SER A 91 -3.79 4.99 -18.80
N PRO A 92 -4.31 4.22 -17.82
CA PRO A 92 -4.55 4.72 -16.47
C PRO A 92 -3.26 4.94 -15.68
N ILE A 93 -2.12 4.53 -16.24
CA ILE A 93 -0.83 4.53 -15.58
C ILE A 93 -0.12 5.88 -15.76
N CYS A 94 0.61 6.31 -14.75
CA CYS A 94 1.52 7.45 -14.79
C CYS A 94 2.49 7.35 -15.97
N ILE A 95 2.81 8.48 -16.58
CA ILE A 95 3.64 8.51 -17.81
C ILE A 95 5.09 8.10 -17.52
N SER A 96 5.57 8.39 -16.31
CA SER A 96 6.96 8.16 -15.93
C SER A 96 7.10 7.53 -14.54
N LYS A 97 8.27 6.96 -14.29
CA LYS A 97 8.65 6.49 -12.95
C LYS A 97 8.66 7.64 -11.95
N ASN A 98 9.09 8.84 -12.36
CA ASN A 98 9.12 10.01 -11.48
C ASN A 98 7.71 10.41 -11.03
N GLU A 99 6.76 10.47 -11.95
CA GLU A 99 5.33 10.73 -11.63
C GLU A 99 4.76 9.67 -10.68
N THR A 100 5.13 8.40 -10.87
CA THR A 100 4.76 7.32 -9.94
C THR A 100 5.37 7.52 -8.55
N ASP A 101 6.62 7.94 -8.48
CA ASP A 101 7.32 8.21 -7.22
C ASP A 101 6.67 9.40 -6.49
N GLU A 102 6.34 10.47 -7.21
CA GLU A 102 5.65 11.66 -6.67
C GLU A 102 4.25 11.29 -6.15
N ASN A 103 3.49 10.52 -6.92
CA ASN A 103 2.16 10.05 -6.55
C ASN A 103 2.21 9.14 -5.31
N TYR A 104 3.21 8.25 -5.23
CA TYR A 104 3.46 7.42 -4.05
C TYR A 104 3.77 8.27 -2.81
N ASP A 105 4.70 9.21 -2.92
CA ASP A 105 5.11 10.07 -1.81
C ASP A 105 3.98 11.01 -1.37
N ALA A 106 3.12 11.48 -2.30
CA ALA A 106 1.91 12.22 -1.99
C ALA A 106 0.90 11.37 -1.21
N GLY A 107 0.67 10.11 -1.64
CA GLY A 107 -0.17 9.15 -0.93
C GLY A 107 0.33 8.87 0.49
N ILE A 108 1.64 8.67 0.66
CA ILE A 108 2.27 8.55 1.98
C ILE A 108 2.00 9.79 2.83
N SER A 109 2.21 10.99 2.30
CA SER A 109 1.98 12.24 3.03
C SER A 109 0.55 12.38 3.51
N LEU A 110 -0.42 12.00 2.65
CA LEU A 110 -1.84 12.03 2.97
C LEU A 110 -2.19 11.02 4.09
N ILE A 111 -1.68 9.80 4.02
CA ILE A 111 -1.86 8.77 5.04
C ILE A 111 -1.26 9.21 6.38
N LEU A 112 -0.03 9.72 6.37
CA LEU A 112 0.66 10.13 7.59
C LEU A 112 -0.07 11.27 8.32
N LYS A 113 -0.68 12.21 7.60
CA LYS A 113 -1.54 13.25 8.19
C LYS A 113 -2.78 12.68 8.90
N ASN A 114 -3.22 11.49 8.51
CA ASN A 114 -4.39 10.80 9.03
C ASN A 114 -4.04 9.51 9.81
N ILE A 115 -2.80 9.38 10.27
CA ILE A 115 -2.23 8.13 10.80
C ILE A 115 -2.98 7.59 12.04
N ARG A 116 -3.70 8.42 12.77
CA ARG A 116 -4.50 7.97 13.93
C ARG A 116 -5.65 7.05 13.54
N ASN A 117 -6.14 7.19 12.30
CA ASN A 117 -7.26 6.39 11.78
C ASN A 117 -6.83 5.39 10.69
N ILE A 118 -5.55 5.36 10.34
CA ILE A 118 -5.00 4.51 9.27
C ILE A 118 -3.86 3.66 9.82
N LEU A 119 -3.87 2.36 9.50
CA LEU A 119 -2.71 1.51 9.65
C LEU A 119 -2.05 1.35 8.29
N LEU A 120 -0.83 1.86 8.17
CA LEU A 120 -0.04 1.89 6.94
C LEU A 120 0.90 0.69 6.84
N PHE A 121 0.88 0.00 5.72
CA PHE A 121 1.96 -0.85 5.21
C PHE A 121 2.62 -0.18 4.01
N ALA A 122 3.79 0.41 4.21
CA ALA A 122 4.59 1.03 3.16
C ALA A 122 5.38 -0.04 2.39
N GLY A 123 4.77 -0.56 1.31
CA GLY A 123 5.37 -1.59 0.44
C GLY A 123 6.30 -0.95 -0.57
N THR A 124 7.60 -0.84 -0.27
CA THR A 124 8.56 -0.19 -1.16
C THR A 124 10.00 -0.61 -0.89
N HIS A 125 10.81 -0.62 -1.97
CA HIS A 125 12.28 -0.75 -1.96
C HIS A 125 12.97 0.60 -2.20
N ASN A 126 12.21 1.70 -2.31
CA ASN A 126 12.76 3.02 -2.56
C ASN A 126 13.19 3.68 -1.24
N GLU A 127 14.51 3.82 -1.06
CA GLU A 127 15.10 4.40 0.15
C GLU A 127 14.66 5.86 0.39
N ARG A 128 14.46 6.64 -0.67
CA ARG A 128 13.99 8.03 -0.55
C ARG A 128 12.61 8.08 0.09
N SER A 129 11.67 7.27 -0.37
CA SER A 129 10.31 7.22 0.20
C SER A 129 10.33 6.74 1.65
N ILE A 130 11.18 5.76 1.98
CA ILE A 130 11.36 5.29 3.36
C ILE A 130 11.92 6.42 4.24
N ASN A 131 12.98 7.11 3.78
CA ASN A 131 13.57 8.22 4.51
C ASN A 131 12.56 9.37 4.72
N ASN A 132 11.67 9.64 3.77
CA ASN A 132 10.60 10.62 3.91
C ASN A 132 9.66 10.25 5.07
N ILE A 133 9.27 8.96 5.18
CA ILE A 133 8.44 8.48 6.31
C ILE A 133 9.19 8.64 7.63
N LEU A 134 10.45 8.18 7.70
CA LEU A 134 11.27 8.28 8.91
C LEU A 134 11.48 9.73 9.37
N TYR A 135 11.73 10.63 8.41
CA TYR A 135 11.86 12.06 8.67
C TYR A 135 10.55 12.63 9.24
N TRP A 136 9.41 12.31 8.62
CA TRP A 136 8.10 12.74 9.09
C TRP A 136 7.82 12.23 10.52
N MET A 137 8.08 10.94 10.79
CA MET A 137 7.93 10.37 12.14
C MET A 137 8.75 11.15 13.16
N LYS A 138 10.01 11.45 12.84
CA LYS A 138 10.91 12.23 13.72
C LYS A 138 10.36 13.63 13.97
N GLN A 139 9.94 14.36 12.94
CA GLN A 139 9.42 15.73 13.06
C GLN A 139 8.14 15.80 13.91
N ASN A 140 7.28 14.78 13.78
CA ASN A 140 6.01 14.70 14.50
C ASN A 140 6.10 13.95 15.84
N LYS A 141 7.32 13.60 16.29
CA LYS A 141 7.57 12.87 17.55
C LYS A 141 6.82 11.55 17.64
N ILE A 142 6.60 10.89 16.50
CA ILE A 142 5.99 9.57 16.45
C ILE A 142 7.02 8.51 16.89
N PRO A 143 6.65 7.59 17.79
CA PRO A 143 7.55 6.52 18.22
C PRO A 143 8.01 5.64 17.05
N LYS A 144 9.26 5.16 17.11
CA LYS A 144 9.80 4.27 16.07
C LYS A 144 8.99 2.99 15.88
N ASN A 145 8.41 2.49 16.96
CA ASN A 145 7.56 1.31 17.02
C ASN A 145 6.06 1.67 17.07
N ASP A 146 5.67 2.76 16.41
CA ASP A 146 4.25 3.11 16.30
C ASP A 146 3.48 1.97 15.61
N PRO A 147 2.39 1.46 16.22
CA PRO A 147 1.68 0.29 15.71
C PRO A 147 0.98 0.54 14.37
N ASN A 148 0.83 1.79 13.97
CA ASN A 148 0.15 2.17 12.72
C ASN A 148 1.11 2.32 11.53
N ILE A 149 2.43 2.19 11.70
CA ILE A 149 3.40 2.38 10.60
C ILE A 149 4.27 1.14 10.47
N TRP A 150 4.15 0.46 9.34
CA TRP A 150 4.90 -0.74 8.97
C TRP A 150 5.60 -0.56 7.64
N PHE A 151 6.83 -1.04 7.56
CA PHE A 151 7.62 -1.07 6.34
C PHE A 151 7.68 -2.51 5.81
N ALA A 152 7.41 -2.68 4.53
CA ALA A 152 7.34 -4.01 3.92
C ALA A 152 8.19 -4.09 2.65
N GLN A 153 9.04 -5.11 2.58
CA GLN A 153 9.83 -5.44 1.39
C GLN A 153 9.56 -6.88 0.96
N LEU A 154 9.70 -7.15 -0.32
CA LEU A 154 9.59 -8.50 -0.85
C LEU A 154 10.78 -9.35 -0.34
N TYR A 155 10.54 -10.62 -0.05
CA TYR A 155 11.59 -11.55 0.35
C TYR A 155 12.71 -11.62 -0.70
N GLY A 156 13.95 -11.63 -0.25
CA GLY A 156 15.13 -11.59 -1.13
C GLY A 156 15.47 -10.21 -1.71
N MET A 157 14.63 -9.19 -1.49
CA MET A 157 14.88 -7.84 -2.00
C MET A 157 14.94 -6.81 -0.88
N GLY A 158 15.86 -5.83 -1.02
CA GLY A 158 15.97 -4.72 -0.06
C GLY A 158 16.32 -5.14 1.36
N ASP A 159 17.14 -6.18 1.52
CA ASP A 159 17.51 -6.72 2.83
C ASP A 159 18.21 -5.68 3.70
N HIS A 160 19.10 -4.88 3.13
CA HIS A 160 19.75 -3.77 3.83
C HIS A 160 18.74 -2.78 4.42
N ILE A 161 17.63 -2.50 3.73
CA ILE A 161 16.54 -1.65 4.22
C ILE A 161 15.85 -2.34 5.41
N THR A 162 15.40 -3.58 5.21
CA THR A 162 14.64 -4.31 6.23
C THR A 162 15.45 -4.46 7.51
N PHE A 163 16.72 -4.90 7.41
CA PHE A 163 17.56 -5.12 8.58
C PHE A 163 17.94 -3.82 9.29
N ASN A 164 18.19 -2.73 8.55
CA ASN A 164 18.45 -1.43 9.15
C ASN A 164 17.23 -0.87 9.88
N LEU A 165 16.02 -1.00 9.31
CA LEU A 165 14.77 -0.61 9.97
C LEU A 165 14.54 -1.42 11.24
N ALA A 166 14.69 -2.75 11.18
CA ALA A 166 14.54 -3.63 12.33
C ALA A 166 15.58 -3.32 13.44
N LYS A 167 16.85 -3.12 13.09
CA LYS A 167 17.91 -2.68 14.01
C LYS A 167 17.56 -1.32 14.63
N GLY A 168 16.93 -0.44 13.86
CA GLY A 168 16.43 0.86 14.31
C GLY A 168 15.19 0.78 15.20
N LYS A 169 14.64 -0.42 15.44
CA LYS A 169 13.40 -0.71 16.19
C LYS A 169 12.12 -0.16 15.53
N PHE A 170 12.12 -0.05 14.20
CA PHE A 170 10.91 0.19 13.43
C PHE A 170 10.21 -1.13 13.10
N HIS A 171 8.92 -1.10 12.86
CA HIS A 171 8.18 -2.26 12.36
C HIS A 171 8.54 -2.54 10.91
N ALA A 172 9.27 -3.61 10.66
CA ALA A 172 9.69 -4.05 9.33
C ALA A 172 9.32 -5.51 9.11
N VAL A 173 8.77 -5.83 7.95
CA VAL A 173 8.34 -7.18 7.58
C VAL A 173 8.81 -7.54 6.18
N LYS A 174 8.95 -8.84 5.94
CA LYS A 174 9.17 -9.42 4.61
C LYS A 174 7.87 -10.04 4.11
N TYR A 175 7.49 -9.66 2.89
CA TYR A 175 6.46 -10.37 2.14
C TYR A 175 7.07 -11.63 1.54
N ILE A 176 6.55 -12.79 1.93
CA ILE A 176 7.01 -14.09 1.45
C ILE A 176 5.96 -14.64 0.50
N PRO A 177 6.27 -14.78 -0.81
CA PRO A 177 5.36 -15.42 -1.76
C PRO A 177 5.10 -16.87 -1.37
N PHE A 178 3.86 -17.29 -1.44
CA PHE A 178 3.43 -18.66 -1.18
C PHE A 178 2.41 -19.10 -2.23
N GLY A 179 2.63 -20.26 -2.85
CA GLY A 179 1.75 -20.79 -3.89
C GLY A 179 2.42 -21.90 -4.70
N PRO A 180 1.82 -22.30 -5.83
CA PRO A 180 2.42 -23.25 -6.74
C PRO A 180 3.80 -22.78 -7.24
N LEU A 181 4.77 -23.68 -7.29
CA LEU A 181 6.17 -23.37 -7.59
C LEU A 181 6.34 -22.52 -8.88
N LYS A 182 5.58 -22.83 -9.91
CA LYS A 182 5.60 -22.09 -11.20
C LYS A 182 5.21 -20.62 -11.06
N GLU A 183 4.35 -20.31 -10.11
CA GLU A 183 3.83 -18.94 -9.87
C GLU A 183 4.72 -18.17 -8.89
N VAL A 184 5.31 -18.87 -7.93
CA VAL A 184 6.14 -18.25 -6.87
C VAL A 184 7.57 -18.01 -7.34
N LEU A 185 8.13 -18.90 -8.16
CA LEU A 185 9.53 -18.87 -8.58
C LEU A 185 9.96 -17.53 -9.24
N PRO A 186 9.16 -16.90 -10.12
CA PRO A 186 9.50 -15.61 -10.71
C PRO A 186 9.67 -14.46 -9.71
N TYR A 187 9.14 -14.60 -8.50
CA TYR A 187 9.28 -13.61 -7.42
C TYR A 187 10.49 -13.87 -6.51
N LEU A 188 11.14 -15.02 -6.66
CA LEU A 188 12.26 -15.44 -5.81
C LEU A 188 13.61 -15.45 -6.54
N ILE A 189 13.60 -15.32 -7.86
CA ILE A 189 14.76 -15.26 -8.76
C ILE A 189 14.86 -13.89 -9.39
#